data_8d3b456264e6eb2f1f41393c1d658f55
#
_entry.id   8d3b456264e6eb2f1f41393c1d658f55
#
_cell.length_a   1.000
_cell.length_b   1.000
_cell.length_c   1.000
_cell.angle_alpha   90.00
_cell.angle_beta   90.00
_cell.angle_gamma   90.00
#
_symmetry.space_group_name_H-M   'P 1'
#
loop_
_entity.id
_entity.type
_entity.pdbx_description
1 polymer ?
#
loop_
_entity_poly.entity_id
_entity_poly.type
_entity_poly.pdbx_seq_one_letter_code
_entity_poly.pdbx_strand_id
1 'polypeptide(L)'
;SSDLAVYVSYQTLPNSADDALYTVYHKGGTTQFKVNQQMGGGTWIYLGTFGFNAGRNNECKVVLNNLSSKVGRIITADAVKIGGGMGNIARGEVSGYPRFCEAARYWLQWAGIPDSVYSESNGKNDYTDDYKCRGIWVNYLSGGSAVNPTEKGLNIPVNMAFAFHSDAGTTLNDSIIGTLGIYYTNAYNEKFANGASRYLSHDLTDLIQSNIVRDVRTLYEPQWTRRGKWNQSYYEARVPRVPTMLLELLSHQNFADMRYGLDPRFRFTVSRAIYKGMLQFLCSQYHMDYVVQPLPVDHMALRMTSENEVELTWQPVADALEPTAVAEKYIVY
;
A
#
# COMPACT_ATOMS: atom_id res chain seq x y z
N SER A 1 -20.18 -25.39 -5.72
CA SER A 1 -18.82 -25.01 -5.34
C SER A 1 -18.78 -23.51 -5.11
N SER A 2 -17.99 -23.06 -4.17
CA SER A 2 -17.76 -21.64 -3.94
C SER A 2 -16.27 -21.43 -3.64
N ASP A 3 -15.78 -20.25 -3.98
CA ASP A 3 -14.44 -19.84 -3.61
C ASP A 3 -14.48 -19.28 -2.19
N LEU A 4 -13.71 -19.90 -1.29
CA LEU A 4 -13.70 -19.58 0.13
C LEU A 4 -12.29 -19.25 0.58
N ALA A 5 -12.14 -18.19 1.35
CA ALA A 5 -10.89 -17.85 1.99
C ALA A 5 -10.58 -18.81 3.14
N VAL A 6 -9.32 -19.22 3.27
CA VAL A 6 -8.83 -20.12 4.32
C VAL A 6 -7.87 -19.38 5.22
N TYR A 7 -8.13 -19.43 6.52
CA TYR A 7 -7.32 -18.83 7.56
C TYR A 7 -6.94 -19.89 8.62
N VAL A 8 -5.79 -19.72 9.23
CA VAL A 8 -5.32 -20.54 10.37
C VAL A 8 -5.00 -19.65 11.56
N SER A 9 -5.16 -20.20 12.76
CA SER A 9 -4.76 -19.59 14.02
C SER A 9 -3.84 -20.53 14.80
N TYR A 10 -2.89 -19.96 15.54
CA TYR A 10 -1.93 -20.67 16.36
C TYR A 10 -1.45 -19.78 17.51
N GLN A 11 -0.70 -20.34 18.45
CA GLN A 11 0.00 -19.58 19.48
C GLN A 11 1.46 -19.37 19.09
N THR A 12 1.96 -18.17 19.33
CA THR A 12 3.40 -17.87 19.26
C THR A 12 4.04 -18.12 20.62
N LEU A 13 4.99 -19.04 20.64
CA LEU A 13 5.81 -19.40 21.81
C LEU A 13 7.28 -19.05 21.53
N PRO A 14 8.14 -18.89 22.57
CA PRO A 14 9.55 -18.55 22.37
C PRO A 14 10.33 -19.51 21.48
N ASN A 15 9.92 -20.77 21.40
CA ASN A 15 10.52 -21.82 20.59
C ASN A 15 9.63 -22.30 19.43
N SER A 16 8.65 -21.50 19.00
CA SER A 16 7.82 -21.81 17.83
C SER A 16 8.66 -22.00 16.56
N ALA A 17 8.18 -22.89 15.70
CA ALA A 17 8.77 -23.13 14.38
C ALA A 17 8.51 -21.95 13.43
N ASP A 18 9.47 -21.69 12.54
CA ASP A 18 9.35 -20.72 11.46
C ASP A 18 8.96 -21.38 10.12
N ASP A 19 8.74 -22.69 10.13
CA ASP A 19 8.49 -23.51 8.95
C ASP A 19 7.28 -24.46 9.10
N ALA A 20 6.30 -24.09 9.91
CA ALA A 20 5.08 -24.89 10.10
C ALA A 20 4.37 -25.12 8.76
N LEU A 21 4.28 -26.38 8.33
CA LEU A 21 3.74 -26.72 6.99
C LEU A 21 2.24 -26.98 7.07
N TYR A 22 1.47 -26.08 6.46
CA TYR A 22 0.05 -26.24 6.22
C TYR A 22 -0.18 -26.71 4.78
N THR A 23 -1.07 -27.67 4.58
CA THR A 23 -1.53 -28.15 3.27
C THR A 23 -3.02 -27.94 3.15
N VAL A 24 -3.46 -27.14 2.19
CA VAL A 24 -4.88 -26.96 1.84
C VAL A 24 -5.23 -27.87 0.69
N TYR A 25 -6.20 -28.78 0.91
CA TYR A 25 -6.79 -29.65 -0.11
C TYR A 25 -8.05 -28.99 -0.63
N HIS A 26 -8.11 -28.74 -1.92
CA HIS A 26 -9.19 -28.00 -2.56
C HIS A 26 -9.54 -28.58 -3.94
N LYS A 27 -10.57 -28.07 -4.58
CA LYS A 27 -11.06 -28.60 -5.87
C LYS A 27 -9.99 -28.62 -6.98
N GLY A 28 -9.04 -27.71 -6.95
CA GLY A 28 -7.93 -27.63 -7.91
C GLY A 28 -6.68 -28.45 -7.53
N GLY A 29 -6.73 -29.25 -6.46
CA GLY A 29 -5.61 -30.05 -5.99
C GLY A 29 -5.17 -29.70 -4.57
N THR A 30 -3.85 -29.52 -4.34
CA THR A 30 -3.28 -29.18 -3.04
C THR A 30 -2.35 -27.98 -3.14
N THR A 31 -2.41 -27.10 -2.15
CA THR A 31 -1.47 -25.99 -2.02
C THR A 31 -0.81 -26.02 -0.64
N GLN A 32 0.51 -25.83 -0.61
CA GLN A 32 1.29 -25.87 0.63
C GLN A 32 1.80 -24.50 1.02
N PHE A 33 1.80 -24.22 2.33
CA PHE A 33 2.27 -22.98 2.93
C PHE A 33 3.20 -23.26 4.08
N LYS A 34 4.38 -22.65 4.09
CA LYS A 34 5.24 -22.57 5.27
C LYS A 34 4.89 -21.31 6.05
N VAL A 35 4.39 -21.49 7.27
CA VAL A 35 3.96 -20.40 8.12
C VAL A 35 4.96 -20.25 9.27
N ASN A 36 5.46 -19.02 9.44
CA ASN A 36 6.32 -18.69 10.58
C ASN A 36 5.46 -18.44 11.82
N GLN A 37 5.44 -19.41 12.74
CA GLN A 37 4.69 -19.34 13.99
C GLN A 37 5.41 -18.55 15.11
N GLN A 38 6.62 -18.03 14.86
CA GLN A 38 7.33 -17.15 15.80
C GLN A 38 6.69 -15.77 15.90
N MET A 39 5.72 -15.46 15.03
CA MET A 39 4.95 -14.22 15.00
C MET A 39 3.49 -14.51 14.66
N GLY A 40 2.61 -13.54 14.89
CA GLY A 40 1.22 -13.60 14.46
C GLY A 40 0.32 -14.54 15.27
N GLY A 41 0.77 -15.07 16.38
CA GLY A 41 -0.06 -15.87 17.27
C GLY A 41 -1.24 -15.09 17.83
N GLY A 42 -2.39 -15.77 17.99
CA GLY A 42 -3.62 -15.17 18.48
C GLY A 42 -4.39 -14.35 17.44
N THR A 43 -4.00 -14.42 16.16
CA THR A 43 -4.73 -13.80 15.05
C THR A 43 -5.00 -14.81 13.94
N TRP A 44 -5.85 -14.44 12.98
CA TRP A 44 -6.11 -15.23 11.80
C TRP A 44 -5.09 -14.93 10.71
N ILE A 45 -4.33 -15.94 10.28
CA ILE A 45 -3.38 -15.86 9.17
C ILE A 45 -4.05 -16.39 7.92
N TYR A 46 -4.16 -15.54 6.90
CA TYR A 46 -4.72 -15.89 5.60
C TYR A 46 -3.75 -16.77 4.81
N LEU A 47 -4.22 -17.90 4.31
CA LEU A 47 -3.45 -18.81 3.46
C LEU A 47 -3.77 -18.64 1.98
N GLY A 48 -5.03 -18.36 1.63
CA GLY A 48 -5.46 -18.22 0.24
C GLY A 48 -6.97 -18.37 0.10
N THR A 49 -7.47 -18.14 -1.13
CA THR A 49 -8.86 -18.39 -1.51
C THR A 49 -8.89 -19.55 -2.49
N PHE A 50 -9.72 -20.56 -2.21
CA PHE A 50 -9.75 -21.82 -2.95
C PHE A 50 -11.18 -22.24 -3.24
N GLY A 51 -11.38 -22.89 -4.40
CA GLY A 51 -12.65 -23.51 -4.74
C GLY A 51 -12.88 -24.80 -3.93
N PHE A 52 -14.02 -24.90 -3.24
CA PHE A 52 -14.43 -26.10 -2.51
C PHE A 52 -15.71 -26.67 -3.08
N ASN A 53 -15.84 -28.00 -3.04
CA ASN A 53 -17.08 -28.68 -3.36
C ASN A 53 -18.11 -28.46 -2.24
N ALA A 54 -19.37 -28.30 -2.63
CA ALA A 54 -20.45 -28.19 -1.65
C ALA A 54 -20.65 -29.53 -0.90
N GLY A 55 -21.10 -29.42 0.34
CA GLY A 55 -21.40 -30.55 1.19
C GLY A 55 -20.20 -31.04 2.02
N ARG A 56 -20.48 -32.06 2.86
CA ARG A 56 -19.46 -32.65 3.73
C ARG A 56 -18.68 -33.71 2.95
N ASN A 57 -17.38 -33.49 2.75
CA ASN A 57 -16.49 -34.45 2.09
C ASN A 57 -15.11 -34.45 2.75
N ASN A 58 -14.34 -35.51 2.58
CA ASN A 58 -13.01 -35.68 3.16
C ASN A 58 -11.88 -35.16 2.27
N GLU A 59 -12.21 -34.70 1.05
CA GLU A 59 -11.22 -34.22 0.06
C GLU A 59 -10.88 -32.75 0.28
N CYS A 60 -11.77 -31.98 0.90
CA CYS A 60 -11.57 -30.58 1.24
C CYS A 60 -11.20 -30.45 2.72
N LYS A 61 -9.91 -30.21 2.99
CA LYS A 61 -9.37 -30.14 4.37
C LYS A 61 -8.13 -29.28 4.43
N VAL A 62 -7.80 -28.85 5.63
CA VAL A 62 -6.50 -28.24 5.95
C VAL A 62 -5.76 -29.20 6.87
N VAL A 63 -4.52 -29.48 6.53
CA VAL A 63 -3.63 -30.35 7.31
C VAL A 63 -2.43 -29.56 7.79
N LEU A 64 -2.16 -29.59 9.08
CA LEU A 64 -0.93 -29.07 9.66
C LEU A 64 0.01 -30.25 9.95
N ASN A 65 1.24 -30.17 9.42
CA ASN A 65 2.28 -31.14 9.75
C ASN A 65 2.96 -30.70 11.05
N ASN A 66 3.24 -31.65 11.94
CA ASN A 66 3.90 -31.42 13.23
C ASN A 66 5.44 -31.51 13.15
N LEU A 67 6.02 -31.62 11.97
CA LEU A 67 7.47 -31.68 11.76
C LEU A 67 8.01 -30.30 11.36
N SER A 68 9.05 -29.85 12.05
CA SER A 68 9.90 -28.74 11.65
C SER A 68 11.25 -29.26 11.15
N SER A 69 11.85 -28.58 10.21
CA SER A 69 13.22 -28.85 9.79
C SER A 69 14.27 -28.53 10.88
N LYS A 70 13.86 -27.85 11.95
CA LYS A 70 14.72 -27.41 13.05
C LYS A 70 14.39 -28.18 14.33
N VAL A 71 15.41 -28.83 14.91
CA VAL A 71 15.28 -29.60 16.16
C VAL A 71 14.88 -28.67 17.32
N GLY A 72 13.98 -29.16 18.18
CA GLY A 72 13.54 -28.46 19.39
C GLY A 72 12.51 -27.35 19.14
N ARG A 73 12.01 -27.19 17.92
CA ARG A 73 10.91 -26.26 17.60
C ARG A 73 9.55 -26.89 17.87
N ILE A 74 8.62 -26.06 18.29
CA ILE A 74 7.23 -26.43 18.56
C ILE A 74 6.34 -25.88 17.46
N ILE A 75 5.43 -26.72 16.99
CA ILE A 75 4.33 -26.32 16.09
C ILE A 75 3.04 -26.38 16.91
N THR A 76 2.33 -25.26 16.97
CA THR A 76 1.06 -25.14 17.67
C THR A 76 -0.10 -25.12 16.68
N ALA A 77 -1.24 -25.67 17.07
CA ALA A 77 -2.49 -25.63 16.34
C ALA A 77 -3.58 -25.08 17.26
N ASP A 78 -4.40 -24.18 16.73
CA ASP A 78 -5.55 -23.64 17.43
C ASP A 78 -6.83 -23.83 16.58
N ALA A 79 -6.98 -23.09 15.49
CA ALA A 79 -8.19 -23.14 14.68
C ALA A 79 -7.94 -22.97 13.19
N VAL A 80 -8.91 -23.42 12.39
CA VAL A 80 -9.02 -23.17 10.94
C VAL A 80 -10.36 -22.50 10.69
N LYS A 81 -10.36 -21.42 9.92
CA LYS A 81 -11.55 -20.72 9.45
C LYS A 81 -11.62 -20.81 7.92
N ILE A 82 -12.77 -21.22 7.38
CA ILE A 82 -13.02 -21.30 5.96
C ILE A 82 -14.23 -20.40 5.63
N GLY A 83 -14.05 -19.53 4.63
CA GLY A 83 -15.06 -18.57 4.21
C GLY A 83 -14.95 -17.24 4.94
N GLY A 84 -15.76 -16.25 4.51
CA GLY A 84 -15.88 -14.90 5.04
C GLY A 84 -14.55 -14.12 5.17
N GLY A 85 -14.56 -12.87 4.88
CA GLY A 85 -13.45 -12.01 5.26
C GLY A 85 -13.35 -11.87 6.77
N MET A 86 -12.23 -11.39 7.25
CA MET A 86 -12.07 -11.14 8.68
C MET A 86 -12.41 -9.72 9.07
N GLY A 87 -13.05 -8.91 8.31
CA GLY A 87 -13.40 -7.54 8.58
C GLY A 87 -13.07 -7.00 9.98
N ASN A 88 -13.16 -5.77 10.21
CA ASN A 88 -12.87 -5.19 11.51
C ASN A 88 -13.89 -5.69 12.55
N ILE A 89 -13.50 -6.66 13.37
CA ILE A 89 -14.34 -7.26 14.42
C ILE A 89 -14.84 -6.22 15.43
N ALA A 90 -14.08 -5.15 15.65
CA ALA A 90 -14.46 -4.08 16.59
C ALA A 90 -15.75 -3.34 16.20
N ARG A 91 -16.19 -3.46 14.94
CA ARG A 91 -17.45 -2.89 14.44
C ARG A 91 -18.56 -3.92 14.24
N GLY A 92 -18.33 -5.18 14.63
CA GLY A 92 -19.34 -6.24 14.58
C GLY A 92 -19.65 -6.79 13.19
N GLU A 93 -19.08 -6.25 12.11
CA GLU A 93 -19.32 -6.67 10.75
C GLU A 93 -18.06 -7.24 10.11
N VAL A 94 -18.24 -8.07 9.08
CA VAL A 94 -17.18 -8.72 8.31
C VAL A 94 -17.33 -8.31 6.85
N SER A 95 -16.26 -7.76 6.26
CA SER A 95 -16.25 -7.24 4.89
C SER A 95 -16.42 -8.31 3.79
N GLY A 96 -16.10 -9.56 4.10
CA GLY A 96 -16.04 -10.63 3.09
C GLY A 96 -14.70 -10.71 2.34
N TYR A 97 -13.77 -9.77 2.57
CA TYR A 97 -12.44 -9.77 1.97
C TYR A 97 -11.38 -10.40 2.87
N PRO A 98 -10.26 -10.92 2.30
CA PRO A 98 -9.11 -11.33 3.07
C PRO A 98 -8.57 -10.18 3.93
N ARG A 99 -8.21 -10.48 5.16
CA ARG A 99 -7.80 -9.46 6.13
C ARG A 99 -6.59 -8.65 5.68
N PHE A 100 -5.67 -9.24 4.95
CA PHE A 100 -4.50 -8.53 4.41
C PHE A 100 -4.87 -7.42 3.40
N CYS A 101 -6.06 -7.47 2.80
CA CYS A 101 -6.56 -6.41 1.91
C CYS A 101 -7.18 -5.23 2.67
N GLU A 102 -7.42 -5.37 3.97
CA GLU A 102 -8.23 -4.42 4.73
C GLU A 102 -7.40 -3.44 5.57
N ALA A 103 -6.18 -3.83 5.95
CA ALA A 103 -5.35 -3.01 6.81
C ALA A 103 -3.86 -3.30 6.61
N ALA A 104 -3.03 -2.26 6.76
CA ALA A 104 -1.58 -2.35 6.62
C ALA A 104 -0.96 -3.36 7.58
N ARG A 105 -1.42 -3.38 8.83
CA ARG A 105 -1.00 -4.33 9.84
C ARG A 105 -1.11 -5.78 9.37
N TYR A 106 -2.23 -6.14 8.79
CA TYR A 106 -2.49 -7.51 8.35
C TYR A 106 -1.75 -7.87 7.07
N TRP A 107 -1.53 -6.89 6.19
CA TRP A 107 -0.68 -7.07 5.04
C TRP A 107 0.77 -7.35 5.44
N LEU A 108 1.31 -6.58 6.39
CA LEU A 108 2.67 -6.79 6.91
C LEU A 108 2.82 -8.15 7.58
N GLN A 109 1.82 -8.59 8.34
CA GLN A 109 1.77 -9.93 8.92
C GLN A 109 1.79 -11.01 7.83
N TRP A 110 0.94 -10.87 6.81
CA TRP A 110 0.87 -11.80 5.70
C TRP A 110 2.18 -11.82 4.88
N ALA A 111 2.82 -10.68 4.70
CA ALA A 111 4.10 -10.53 4.00
C ALA A 111 5.30 -11.09 4.79
N GLY A 112 5.10 -11.55 6.03
CA GLY A 112 6.17 -12.12 6.86
C GLY A 112 7.10 -11.08 7.50
N ILE A 113 6.65 -9.84 7.62
CA ILE A 113 7.38 -8.78 8.35
C ILE A 113 7.38 -9.11 9.86
N PRO A 114 8.45 -8.79 10.62
CA PRO A 114 8.49 -9.03 12.07
C PRO A 114 7.32 -8.36 12.82
N ASP A 115 6.81 -9.03 13.85
CA ASP A 115 5.71 -8.53 14.68
C ASP A 115 6.02 -7.21 15.38
N SER A 116 7.28 -6.95 15.72
CA SER A 116 7.75 -5.67 16.26
C SER A 116 7.46 -4.47 15.34
N VAL A 117 7.23 -4.71 14.05
CA VAL A 117 6.87 -3.66 13.07
C VAL A 117 5.37 -3.40 13.06
N TYR A 118 4.52 -4.44 13.16
CA TYR A 118 3.08 -4.30 12.96
C TYR A 118 2.24 -4.54 14.22
N SER A 119 2.83 -4.83 15.36
CA SER A 119 2.12 -5.15 16.61
C SER A 119 2.75 -4.50 17.83
N GLU A 120 2.94 -3.16 17.78
CA GLU A 120 3.58 -2.39 18.87
C GLU A 120 2.86 -2.56 20.22
N SER A 121 1.53 -2.69 20.20
CA SER A 121 0.73 -2.96 21.40
C SER A 121 0.71 -4.43 21.84
N ASN A 122 1.46 -5.31 21.17
CA ASN A 122 1.38 -6.77 21.31
C ASN A 122 -0.03 -7.33 21.06
N GLY A 123 -0.71 -6.79 20.05
CA GLY A 123 -2.06 -7.19 19.66
C GLY A 123 -3.19 -6.73 20.59
N LYS A 124 -2.90 -5.88 21.57
CA LYS A 124 -3.91 -5.39 22.53
C LYS A 124 -4.82 -4.31 21.94
N ASN A 125 -4.36 -3.57 20.91
CA ASN A 125 -5.11 -2.52 20.28
C ASN A 125 -4.89 -2.54 18.76
N ASP A 126 -5.83 -3.17 18.07
CA ASP A 126 -5.79 -3.40 16.63
C ASP A 126 -5.71 -2.10 15.82
N TYR A 127 -6.52 -1.11 16.17
CA TYR A 127 -6.53 0.19 15.51
C TYR A 127 -5.20 0.94 15.67
N THR A 128 -4.65 0.94 16.90
CA THR A 128 -3.37 1.60 17.18
C THR A 128 -2.22 0.92 16.44
N ASP A 129 -2.18 -0.41 16.46
CA ASP A 129 -1.16 -1.17 15.76
C ASP A 129 -1.22 -0.93 14.24
N ASP A 130 -2.44 -0.81 13.66
CA ASP A 130 -2.59 -0.58 12.24
C ASP A 130 -2.07 0.78 11.78
N TYR A 131 -2.48 1.88 12.38
CA TYR A 131 -2.01 3.19 11.92
C TYR A 131 -0.53 3.45 12.24
N LYS A 132 -0.01 2.85 13.33
CA LYS A 132 1.40 3.00 13.70
C LYS A 132 2.34 2.19 12.82
N CYS A 133 1.95 0.99 12.45
CA CYS A 133 2.82 0.10 11.68
C CYS A 133 3.28 0.71 10.35
N ARG A 134 2.52 1.58 9.76
CA ARG A 134 2.83 2.22 8.47
C ARG A 134 4.12 3.03 8.53
N GLY A 135 4.25 3.92 9.53
CA GLY A 135 5.48 4.69 9.76
C GLY A 135 6.66 3.85 10.25
N ILE A 136 6.39 2.86 11.11
CA ILE A 136 7.41 1.93 11.63
C ILE A 136 7.97 1.08 10.48
N TRP A 137 7.12 0.65 9.55
CA TRP A 137 7.54 -0.13 8.38
C TRP A 137 8.50 0.63 7.48
N VAL A 138 8.26 1.92 7.22
CA VAL A 138 9.21 2.78 6.46
C VAL A 138 10.59 2.79 7.13
N ASN A 139 10.62 2.91 8.45
CA ASN A 139 11.87 2.90 9.20
C ASN A 139 12.55 1.51 9.19
N TYR A 140 11.79 0.44 9.28
CA TYR A 140 12.30 -0.92 9.16
C TYR A 140 12.90 -1.20 7.77
N LEU A 141 12.27 -0.72 6.70
CA LEU A 141 12.84 -0.83 5.36
C LEU A 141 14.16 -0.04 5.26
N SER A 142 14.17 1.20 5.73
CA SER A 142 15.30 2.13 5.54
C SER A 142 16.42 1.99 6.58
N GLY A 143 16.16 1.36 7.71
CA GLY A 143 17.12 1.25 8.83
C GLY A 143 18.43 0.59 8.42
N GLY A 144 19.55 1.17 8.83
CA GLY A 144 20.92 0.79 8.44
C GLY A 144 21.41 1.40 7.12
N SER A 145 20.52 1.98 6.30
CA SER A 145 20.90 2.63 5.05
C SER A 145 21.44 4.04 5.26
N ALA A 146 22.03 4.64 4.22
CA ALA A 146 22.53 6.00 4.25
C ALA A 146 21.48 7.06 4.61
N VAL A 147 20.19 6.81 4.34
CA VAL A 147 19.11 7.73 4.68
C VAL A 147 18.62 7.58 6.13
N ASN A 148 18.80 6.40 6.74
CA ASN A 148 18.45 6.12 8.14
C ASN A 148 19.52 5.28 8.83
N PRO A 149 20.72 5.83 9.07
CA PRO A 149 21.88 5.07 9.55
C PRO A 149 21.79 4.68 11.03
N THR A 150 20.90 5.28 11.81
CA THR A 150 20.84 5.10 13.28
C THR A 150 19.89 4.00 13.73
N GLU A 151 18.96 3.57 12.90
CA GLU A 151 18.01 2.51 13.21
C GLU A 151 18.43 1.19 12.53
N LYS A 152 18.00 0.07 13.11
CA LYS A 152 18.20 -1.25 12.49
C LYS A 152 17.08 -1.55 11.52
N GLY A 153 17.40 -2.16 10.38
CA GLY A 153 16.41 -2.54 9.38
C GLY A 153 17.00 -3.31 8.21
N LEU A 154 16.34 -3.22 7.06
CA LEU A 154 16.68 -3.98 5.86
C LEU A 154 17.72 -3.29 4.96
N ASN A 155 18.24 -2.14 5.35
CA ASN A 155 19.23 -1.36 4.59
C ASN A 155 18.76 -0.97 3.18
N ILE A 156 17.45 -0.72 2.99
CA ILE A 156 16.90 -0.27 1.71
C ILE A 156 16.91 1.27 1.72
N PRO A 157 17.59 1.94 0.79
CA PRO A 157 17.71 3.41 0.76
C PRO A 157 16.42 4.05 0.23
N VAL A 158 15.37 4.07 1.05
CA VAL A 158 14.09 4.72 0.74
C VAL A 158 14.27 6.24 0.76
N ASN A 159 14.04 6.91 -0.36
CA ASN A 159 14.27 8.36 -0.47
C ASN A 159 13.14 9.22 0.08
N MET A 160 11.90 8.71 0.08
CA MET A 160 10.72 9.39 0.61
C MET A 160 9.64 8.39 1.00
N ALA A 161 8.67 8.83 1.79
CA ALA A 161 7.46 8.08 2.11
C ALA A 161 6.22 8.90 1.73
N PHE A 162 5.15 8.20 1.36
CA PHE A 162 3.90 8.80 0.96
C PHE A 162 2.74 8.02 1.54
N ALA A 163 1.93 8.70 2.37
CA ALA A 163 0.71 8.15 2.92
C ALA A 163 -0.50 8.70 2.15
N PHE A 164 -1.21 7.83 1.46
CA PHE A 164 -2.38 8.19 0.66
C PHE A 164 -3.66 7.96 1.46
N HIS A 165 -4.40 9.05 1.71
CA HIS A 165 -5.64 9.06 2.46
C HIS A 165 -6.76 9.76 1.70
N SER A 166 -7.98 9.54 2.16
CA SER A 166 -9.16 10.34 1.88
C SER A 166 -9.80 10.77 3.20
N ASP A 167 -10.18 12.04 3.28
CA ASP A 167 -10.79 12.65 4.46
C ASP A 167 -12.27 12.21 4.64
N ALA A 168 -12.82 12.40 5.83
CA ALA A 168 -14.19 12.10 6.19
C ALA A 168 -15.04 13.36 6.43
N GLY A 169 -14.63 14.51 5.92
CA GLY A 169 -15.34 15.79 6.06
C GLY A 169 -16.55 15.91 5.14
N THR A 170 -17.54 16.69 5.56
CA THR A 170 -18.70 17.07 4.74
C THR A 170 -18.91 18.59 4.78
N THR A 171 -19.66 19.10 3.80
CA THR A 171 -20.09 20.49 3.75
C THR A 171 -21.61 20.57 3.67
N LEU A 172 -22.22 21.59 4.29
CA LEU A 172 -23.68 21.74 4.32
C LEU A 172 -24.28 22.02 2.94
N ASN A 173 -23.52 22.61 2.05
CA ASN A 173 -23.94 23.00 0.69
C ASN A 173 -23.35 22.10 -0.39
N ASP A 174 -22.80 20.96 -0.01
CA ASP A 174 -22.13 20.00 -0.93
C ASP A 174 -21.07 20.66 -1.83
N SER A 175 -20.35 21.66 -1.31
CA SER A 175 -19.21 22.25 -2.03
C SER A 175 -17.97 21.34 -1.91
N ILE A 176 -17.03 21.52 -2.86
CA ILE A 176 -15.77 20.79 -2.91
C ILE A 176 -14.98 21.01 -1.61
N ILE A 177 -14.59 19.93 -0.95
CA ILE A 177 -13.64 19.94 0.16
C ILE A 177 -12.21 20.02 -0.37
N GLY A 178 -11.87 19.19 -1.34
CA GLY A 178 -10.60 19.23 -2.07
C GLY A 178 -9.42 18.65 -1.31
N THR A 179 -8.21 19.06 -1.72
CA THR A 179 -6.95 18.40 -1.37
C THR A 179 -6.20 19.10 -0.25
N LEU A 180 -5.82 18.32 0.80
CA LEU A 180 -4.98 18.75 1.92
C LEU A 180 -3.67 17.95 1.92
N GLY A 181 -2.55 18.64 2.13
CA GLY A 181 -1.25 18.03 2.39
C GLY A 181 -0.86 18.19 3.87
N ILE A 182 -0.37 17.11 4.47
CA ILE A 182 0.08 17.09 5.88
C ILE A 182 1.53 16.63 5.92
N TYR A 183 2.35 17.33 6.67
CA TYR A 183 3.76 17.02 6.93
C TYR A 183 4.10 17.38 8.39
N TYR A 184 5.31 17.03 8.86
CA TYR A 184 5.72 17.41 10.19
C TYR A 184 7.23 17.68 10.28
N THR A 185 7.61 18.89 10.72
CA THR A 185 9.02 19.31 10.82
C THR A 185 9.59 19.20 12.22
N ASN A 186 8.79 19.39 13.28
CA ASN A 186 9.28 19.62 14.64
C ASN A 186 9.74 18.34 15.39
N ALA A 187 9.86 17.19 14.70
CA ALA A 187 10.39 15.98 15.29
C ALA A 187 11.92 15.93 15.20
N TYR A 188 12.56 15.28 16.18
CA TYR A 188 13.98 14.95 16.17
C TYR A 188 14.91 16.15 15.89
N ASN A 189 14.64 17.29 16.54
CA ASN A 189 15.35 18.55 16.34
C ASN A 189 15.33 19.01 14.87
N GLU A 190 14.21 18.85 14.20
CA GLU A 190 13.96 19.26 12.80
C GLU A 190 14.88 18.60 11.77
N LYS A 191 15.50 17.47 12.12
CA LYS A 191 16.43 16.74 11.26
C LYS A 191 16.04 15.27 11.11
N PHE A 192 16.39 14.71 9.98
CA PHE A 192 16.43 13.26 9.75
C PHE A 192 17.73 12.67 10.30
N ALA A 193 17.81 11.33 10.39
CA ALA A 193 18.96 10.63 10.95
C ALA A 193 20.27 10.85 10.16
N ASN A 194 20.17 11.14 8.87
CA ASN A 194 21.30 11.50 8.00
C ASN A 194 21.69 12.99 8.07
N GLY A 195 21.07 13.77 8.95
CA GLY A 195 21.33 15.19 9.13
C GLY A 195 20.54 16.13 8.21
N ALA A 196 19.82 15.62 7.22
CA ALA A 196 18.99 16.43 6.33
C ALA A 196 17.82 17.09 7.10
N SER A 197 17.40 18.27 6.63
CA SER A 197 16.30 19.02 7.25
C SER A 197 14.95 18.32 7.03
N ARG A 198 14.09 18.29 8.05
CA ARG A 198 12.70 17.83 7.92
C ARG A 198 11.82 18.78 7.10
N TYR A 199 12.28 19.99 6.76
CA TYR A 199 11.61 20.85 5.80
C TYR A 199 11.53 20.24 4.39
N LEU A 200 12.33 19.24 4.06
CA LEU A 200 12.16 18.44 2.84
C LEU A 200 10.77 17.76 2.76
N SER A 201 10.15 17.46 3.90
CA SER A 201 8.76 16.99 3.93
C SER A 201 7.76 18.08 3.51
N HIS A 202 8.01 19.34 3.86
CA HIS A 202 7.22 20.48 3.37
C HIS A 202 7.34 20.61 1.85
N ASP A 203 8.56 20.53 1.31
CA ASP A 203 8.82 20.73 -0.12
C ASP A 203 8.19 19.60 -0.95
N LEU A 204 8.33 18.35 -0.50
CA LEU A 204 7.64 17.19 -1.07
C LEU A 204 6.12 17.39 -1.10
N THR A 205 5.56 17.86 0.03
CA THR A 205 4.11 18.12 0.16
C THR A 205 3.65 19.22 -0.78
N ASP A 206 4.42 20.31 -0.90
CA ASP A 206 4.08 21.43 -1.77
C ASP A 206 4.08 21.04 -3.25
N LEU A 207 5.10 20.31 -3.68
CA LEU A 207 5.23 19.86 -5.06
C LEU A 207 4.08 18.91 -5.44
N ILE A 208 3.78 17.93 -4.62
CA ILE A 208 2.70 16.97 -4.90
C ILE A 208 1.34 17.67 -4.91
N GLN A 209 1.01 18.44 -3.87
CA GLN A 209 -0.27 19.12 -3.78
C GLN A 209 -0.47 20.14 -4.92
N SER A 210 0.60 20.86 -5.31
CA SER A 210 0.55 21.82 -6.39
C SER A 210 0.26 21.17 -7.74
N ASN A 211 0.89 20.04 -8.03
CA ASN A 211 0.61 19.29 -9.26
C ASN A 211 -0.83 18.76 -9.28
N ILE A 212 -1.31 18.17 -8.18
CA ILE A 212 -2.70 17.67 -8.08
C ILE A 212 -3.69 18.81 -8.36
N VAL A 213 -3.57 19.91 -7.63
CA VAL A 213 -4.52 21.02 -7.72
C VAL A 213 -4.49 21.66 -9.11
N ARG A 214 -3.31 21.84 -9.70
CA ARG A 214 -3.16 22.36 -11.06
C ARG A 214 -3.87 21.47 -12.08
N ASP A 215 -3.57 20.19 -12.07
CA ASP A 215 -4.08 19.24 -13.06
C ASP A 215 -5.59 19.04 -12.92
N VAL A 216 -6.10 18.94 -11.67
CA VAL A 216 -7.53 18.81 -11.41
C VAL A 216 -8.29 20.06 -11.82
N ARG A 217 -7.77 21.25 -11.54
CA ARG A 217 -8.40 22.52 -11.97
C ARG A 217 -8.43 22.69 -13.49
N THR A 218 -7.42 22.18 -14.17
CA THR A 218 -7.33 22.30 -15.63
C THR A 218 -8.28 21.34 -16.33
N LEU A 219 -8.45 20.12 -15.83
CA LEU A 219 -9.15 19.06 -16.56
C LEU A 219 -10.56 18.74 -16.05
N TYR A 220 -10.87 19.06 -14.79
CA TYR A 220 -12.10 18.59 -14.14
C TYR A 220 -12.90 19.69 -13.47
N GLU A 221 -12.32 20.38 -12.47
CA GLU A 221 -13.03 21.31 -11.61
C GLU A 221 -12.18 22.57 -11.35
N PRO A 222 -12.43 23.67 -12.08
CA PRO A 222 -11.69 24.92 -11.92
C PRO A 222 -11.70 25.48 -10.49
N GLN A 223 -12.74 25.16 -9.71
CA GLN A 223 -12.90 25.60 -8.33
C GLN A 223 -12.39 24.56 -7.32
N TRP A 224 -11.62 23.56 -7.76
CA TRP A 224 -11.05 22.55 -6.85
C TRP A 224 -10.28 23.22 -5.70
N THR A 225 -10.67 22.90 -4.48
CA THR A 225 -10.12 23.57 -3.29
C THR A 225 -8.70 23.07 -3.01
N ARG A 226 -7.74 23.99 -3.04
CA ARG A 226 -6.44 23.76 -2.40
C ARG A 226 -6.57 24.09 -0.93
N ARG A 227 -6.65 23.10 -0.08
CA ARG A 227 -6.61 23.27 1.38
C ARG A 227 -5.17 23.65 1.80
N GLY A 228 -5.01 24.13 3.03
CA GLY A 228 -3.69 24.47 3.56
C GLY A 228 -2.72 23.29 3.57
N LYS A 229 -1.45 23.59 3.75
CA LYS A 229 -0.43 22.60 4.11
C LYS A 229 -0.30 22.59 5.63
N TRP A 230 -0.60 21.46 6.27
CA TRP A 230 -0.61 21.35 7.73
C TRP A 230 0.72 20.78 8.25
N ASN A 231 1.43 21.57 9.05
CA ASN A 231 2.57 21.09 9.83
C ASN A 231 2.04 20.49 11.14
N GLN A 232 1.55 19.23 11.10
CA GLN A 232 0.84 18.60 12.20
C GLN A 232 1.40 17.22 12.54
N SER A 233 1.41 16.90 13.85
CA SER A 233 2.03 15.68 14.39
C SER A 233 1.18 14.42 14.16
N TYR A 234 0.79 14.15 12.91
CA TYR A 234 0.23 12.85 12.54
C TYR A 234 1.33 11.77 12.58
N TYR A 235 0.96 10.56 12.96
CA TYR A 235 1.94 9.50 13.17
C TYR A 235 2.72 9.19 11.88
N GLU A 236 2.03 9.05 10.77
CA GLU A 236 2.62 8.77 9.45
C GLU A 236 3.46 9.93 8.90
N ALA A 237 3.21 11.18 9.33
CA ALA A 237 4.03 12.33 8.95
C ALA A 237 5.26 12.52 9.86
N ARG A 238 5.15 12.10 11.14
CA ARG A 238 6.16 12.34 12.19
C ARG A 238 7.22 11.25 12.29
N VAL A 239 6.78 9.99 12.25
CA VAL A 239 7.63 8.83 12.60
C VAL A 239 8.63 8.45 11.53
N PRO A 240 8.32 8.48 10.22
CA PRO A 240 9.30 8.13 9.20
C PRO A 240 10.58 8.99 9.28
N ARG A 241 11.73 8.32 9.07
CA ARG A 241 13.06 8.93 9.07
C ARG A 241 13.49 9.43 7.69
N VAL A 242 12.56 9.59 6.79
CA VAL A 242 12.75 10.11 5.43
C VAL A 242 11.73 11.20 5.15
N PRO A 243 11.93 12.08 4.14
CA PRO A 243 10.93 13.06 3.72
C PRO A 243 9.58 12.40 3.49
N THR A 244 8.52 12.93 4.12
CA THR A 244 7.22 12.25 4.16
C THR A 244 6.08 13.25 3.98
N MET A 245 5.12 12.88 3.15
CA MET A 245 3.82 13.54 3.00
C MET A 245 2.69 12.58 3.35
N LEU A 246 1.68 13.07 4.08
CA LEU A 246 0.36 12.48 4.16
C LEU A 246 -0.60 13.33 3.33
N LEU A 247 -1.23 12.70 2.36
CA LEU A 247 -2.19 13.31 1.45
C LEU A 247 -3.61 12.95 1.86
N GLU A 248 -4.45 13.94 2.11
CA GLU A 248 -5.90 13.82 2.09
C GLU A 248 -6.37 14.33 0.72
N LEU A 249 -6.55 13.40 -0.24
CA LEU A 249 -6.83 13.77 -1.62
C LEU A 249 -8.13 14.54 -1.77
N LEU A 250 -9.18 14.02 -1.15
CA LEU A 250 -10.56 14.48 -1.21
C LEU A 250 -11.33 13.87 -0.03
N SER A 251 -12.59 14.24 0.18
CA SER A 251 -13.42 13.60 1.19
C SER A 251 -14.31 12.51 0.61
N HIS A 252 -14.18 11.27 1.14
CA HIS A 252 -15.02 10.14 0.75
C HIS A 252 -16.46 10.23 1.31
N GLN A 253 -16.75 11.18 2.18
CA GLN A 253 -18.10 11.47 2.69
C GLN A 253 -18.76 12.66 2.01
N ASN A 254 -18.04 13.39 1.14
CA ASN A 254 -18.57 14.53 0.40
C ASN A 254 -18.97 14.11 -1.01
N PHE A 255 -20.23 14.31 -1.39
CA PHE A 255 -20.73 13.89 -2.69
C PHE A 255 -20.06 14.64 -3.84
N ALA A 256 -19.82 15.95 -3.68
CA ALA A 256 -19.17 16.76 -4.70
C ALA A 256 -17.73 16.26 -5.00
N ASP A 257 -16.97 15.89 -3.99
CA ASP A 257 -15.63 15.32 -4.13
C ASP A 257 -15.70 13.91 -4.76
N MET A 258 -16.61 13.06 -4.28
CA MET A 258 -16.71 11.68 -4.72
C MET A 258 -17.22 11.53 -6.15
N ARG A 259 -17.95 12.50 -6.67
CA ARG A 259 -18.30 12.57 -8.09
C ARG A 259 -17.08 12.48 -8.99
N TYR A 260 -15.96 13.10 -8.59
CA TYR A 260 -14.65 12.96 -9.25
C TYR A 260 -13.92 11.71 -8.80
N GLY A 261 -13.88 11.42 -7.51
CA GLY A 261 -13.16 10.27 -6.94
C GLY A 261 -13.60 8.91 -7.49
N LEU A 262 -14.82 8.80 -8.02
CA LEU A 262 -15.34 7.59 -8.68
C LEU A 262 -14.98 7.50 -10.18
N ASP A 263 -14.54 8.59 -10.82
CA ASP A 263 -14.11 8.58 -12.22
C ASP A 263 -12.70 7.98 -12.38
N PRO A 264 -12.52 6.88 -13.12
CA PRO A 264 -11.20 6.28 -13.36
C PRO A 264 -10.20 7.24 -14.03
N ARG A 265 -10.67 8.17 -14.88
CA ARG A 265 -9.82 9.15 -15.56
C ARG A 265 -9.27 10.17 -14.56
N PHE A 266 -10.10 10.63 -13.63
CA PHE A 266 -9.67 11.49 -12.53
C PHE A 266 -8.60 10.78 -11.67
N ARG A 267 -8.81 9.51 -11.34
CA ARG A 267 -7.84 8.71 -10.58
C ARG A 267 -6.50 8.60 -11.29
N PHE A 268 -6.51 8.36 -12.60
CA PHE A 268 -5.30 8.35 -13.42
C PHE A 268 -4.57 9.69 -13.38
N THR A 269 -5.30 10.80 -13.63
CA THR A 269 -4.73 12.16 -13.61
C THR A 269 -4.11 12.51 -12.26
N VAL A 270 -4.80 12.21 -11.16
CA VAL A 270 -4.28 12.44 -9.82
C VAL A 270 -3.04 11.58 -9.53
N SER A 271 -3.05 10.29 -9.90
CA SER A 271 -1.88 9.42 -9.75
C SER A 271 -0.69 9.94 -10.52
N ARG A 272 -0.92 10.44 -11.74
CA ARG A 272 0.13 11.08 -12.57
C ARG A 272 0.62 12.38 -11.95
N ALA A 273 -0.25 13.20 -11.38
CA ALA A 273 0.12 14.44 -10.70
C ALA A 273 0.98 14.17 -9.46
N ILE A 274 0.64 13.14 -8.68
CA ILE A 274 1.45 12.66 -7.55
C ILE A 274 2.84 12.22 -8.04
N TYR A 275 2.89 11.39 -9.08
CA TYR A 275 4.15 10.95 -9.70
C TYR A 275 5.01 12.14 -10.15
N LYS A 276 4.43 13.14 -10.82
CA LYS A 276 5.15 14.36 -11.23
C LYS A 276 5.74 15.09 -10.02
N GLY A 277 4.97 15.27 -8.95
CA GLY A 277 5.46 15.92 -7.73
C GLY A 277 6.60 15.16 -7.04
N MET A 278 6.51 13.83 -6.98
CA MET A 278 7.58 12.97 -6.46
C MET A 278 8.85 13.05 -7.33
N LEU A 279 8.68 13.00 -8.64
CA LEU A 279 9.80 13.11 -9.58
C LEU A 279 10.48 14.47 -9.50
N GLN A 280 9.72 15.58 -9.43
CA GLN A 280 10.27 16.92 -9.23
C GLN A 280 11.07 17.00 -7.93
N PHE A 281 10.54 16.43 -6.85
CA PHE A 281 11.25 16.39 -5.57
C PHE A 281 12.57 15.63 -5.71
N LEU A 282 12.58 14.42 -6.26
CA LEU A 282 13.80 13.62 -6.43
C LEU A 282 14.81 14.31 -7.34
N CYS A 283 14.36 14.84 -8.48
CA CYS A 283 15.25 15.56 -9.40
C CYS A 283 15.91 16.75 -8.71
N SER A 284 15.17 17.50 -7.87
CA SER A 284 15.75 18.60 -7.10
C SER A 284 16.79 18.15 -6.06
N GLN A 285 16.56 17.00 -5.39
CA GLN A 285 17.47 16.46 -4.39
C GLN A 285 18.76 15.90 -5.00
N TYR A 286 18.69 15.33 -6.19
CA TYR A 286 19.81 14.68 -6.88
C TYR A 286 20.41 15.51 -8.00
N HIS A 287 19.93 16.73 -8.22
CA HIS A 287 20.36 17.61 -9.32
C HIS A 287 20.26 16.96 -10.69
N MET A 288 19.14 16.28 -10.92
CA MET A 288 18.84 15.58 -12.17
C MET A 288 17.84 16.37 -13.00
N ASP A 289 17.88 16.17 -14.32
CA ASP A 289 16.89 16.73 -15.22
C ASP A 289 15.50 16.15 -14.95
N TYR A 290 14.49 17.01 -14.94
CA TYR A 290 13.10 16.63 -14.77
C TYR A 290 12.50 16.27 -16.13
N VAL A 291 12.27 14.98 -16.36
CA VAL A 291 11.64 14.44 -17.56
C VAL A 291 10.57 13.44 -17.17
N VAL A 292 9.33 13.71 -17.54
CA VAL A 292 8.19 12.85 -17.19
C VAL A 292 7.99 11.76 -18.23
N GLN A 293 7.66 10.55 -17.77
CA GLN A 293 7.33 9.44 -18.65
C GLN A 293 6.17 9.82 -19.59
N PRO A 294 6.28 9.52 -20.91
CA PRO A 294 5.20 9.72 -21.86
C PRO A 294 3.90 9.02 -21.45
N LEU A 295 2.79 9.54 -21.95
CA LEU A 295 1.49 8.86 -21.83
C LEU A 295 1.48 7.55 -22.63
N PRO A 296 0.66 6.56 -22.26
CA PRO A 296 0.45 5.37 -23.08
C PRO A 296 0.03 5.74 -24.51
N VAL A 297 0.41 4.92 -25.47
CA VAL A 297 -0.05 5.07 -26.86
C VAL A 297 -1.56 4.89 -26.94
N ASP A 298 -2.17 5.52 -27.93
CA ASP A 298 -3.59 5.38 -28.26
C ASP A 298 -3.76 4.68 -29.62
N HIS A 299 -5.00 4.25 -29.91
CA HIS A 299 -5.37 3.61 -31.17
C HIS A 299 -4.43 2.45 -31.57
N MET A 300 -4.04 1.64 -30.57
CA MET A 300 -3.23 0.47 -30.84
C MET A 300 -4.06 -0.59 -31.58
N ALA A 301 -3.60 -0.98 -32.75
CA ALA A 301 -4.22 -2.05 -33.54
C ALA A 301 -3.17 -3.08 -33.97
N LEU A 302 -3.62 -4.31 -34.07
CA LEU A 302 -2.82 -5.44 -34.51
C LEU A 302 -3.53 -6.10 -35.71
N ARG A 303 -2.80 -6.34 -36.79
CA ARG A 303 -3.31 -6.99 -37.99
C ARG A 303 -2.32 -8.05 -38.50
N MET A 304 -2.81 -9.24 -38.83
CA MET A 304 -2.03 -10.23 -39.59
C MET A 304 -1.92 -9.75 -41.02
N THR A 305 -0.72 -9.61 -41.54
CA THR A 305 -0.44 -9.22 -42.93
C THR A 305 -0.18 -10.43 -43.82
N SER A 306 0.38 -11.49 -43.23
CA SER A 306 0.58 -12.81 -43.81
C SER A 306 0.55 -13.90 -42.72
N GLU A 307 0.78 -15.15 -43.07
CA GLU A 307 0.76 -16.29 -42.12
C GLU A 307 1.72 -16.10 -40.94
N ASN A 308 2.85 -15.40 -41.14
CA ASN A 308 3.90 -15.24 -40.15
C ASN A 308 4.29 -13.78 -39.88
N GLU A 309 3.45 -12.82 -40.30
CA GLU A 309 3.72 -11.40 -40.11
C GLU A 309 2.56 -10.70 -39.42
N VAL A 310 2.92 -9.85 -38.46
CA VAL A 310 1.97 -9.03 -37.68
C VAL A 310 2.37 -7.57 -37.84
N GLU A 311 1.42 -6.75 -38.24
CA GLU A 311 1.55 -5.29 -38.25
C GLU A 311 0.95 -4.71 -36.97
N LEU A 312 1.72 -3.92 -36.25
CA LEU A 312 1.28 -3.11 -35.11
C LEU A 312 1.24 -1.65 -35.52
N THR A 313 0.12 -1.00 -35.27
CA THR A 313 -0.04 0.44 -35.46
C THR A 313 -0.50 1.08 -34.16
N TRP A 314 -0.07 2.31 -33.89
CA TRP A 314 -0.49 3.11 -32.73
C TRP A 314 -0.36 4.60 -33.02
N GLN A 315 -0.93 5.42 -32.14
CA GLN A 315 -0.76 6.86 -32.15
C GLN A 315 -0.07 7.33 -30.88
N PRO A 316 0.96 8.17 -30.94
CA PRO A 316 1.54 8.83 -29.78
C PRO A 316 0.53 9.80 -29.15
N VAL A 317 0.52 9.89 -27.82
CA VAL A 317 -0.34 10.81 -27.07
C VAL A 317 0.52 11.93 -26.49
N ALA A 318 0.19 13.17 -26.87
CA ALA A 318 0.81 14.35 -26.27
C ALA A 318 0.18 14.63 -24.90
N ASP A 319 1.01 14.92 -23.90
CA ASP A 319 0.54 15.37 -22.59
C ASP A 319 0.48 16.90 -22.55
N ALA A 320 -0.74 17.46 -22.63
CA ALA A 320 -0.95 18.90 -22.60
C ALA A 320 -0.56 19.55 -21.26
N LEU A 321 -0.46 18.76 -20.19
CA LEU A 321 -0.08 19.22 -18.84
C LEU A 321 1.40 19.06 -18.54
N GLU A 322 2.16 18.37 -19.43
CA GLU A 322 3.55 18.04 -19.17
C GLU A 322 4.38 17.99 -20.47
N PRO A 323 4.98 19.13 -20.86
CA PRO A 323 5.71 19.23 -22.13
C PRO A 323 6.98 18.38 -22.20
N THR A 324 7.50 17.90 -21.06
CA THR A 324 8.67 17.00 -21.04
C THR A 324 8.31 15.55 -21.38
N ALA A 325 7.02 15.20 -21.35
CA ALA A 325 6.53 13.83 -21.55
C ALA A 325 6.44 13.46 -23.04
N VAL A 326 7.57 13.48 -23.74
CA VAL A 326 7.66 13.17 -25.18
C VAL A 326 8.24 11.78 -25.38
N ALA A 327 7.55 10.94 -26.15
CA ALA A 327 8.06 9.62 -26.52
C ALA A 327 9.07 9.74 -27.66
N GLU A 328 10.33 9.40 -27.41
CA GLU A 328 11.38 9.35 -28.43
C GLU A 328 11.50 7.96 -29.08
N LYS A 329 11.08 6.91 -28.34
CA LYS A 329 11.21 5.50 -28.77
C LYS A 329 10.03 4.69 -28.26
N TYR A 330 9.73 3.61 -28.96
CA TYR A 330 8.76 2.60 -28.56
C TYR A 330 9.44 1.23 -28.48
N ILE A 331 9.07 0.43 -27.48
CA ILE A 331 9.56 -0.93 -27.32
C ILE A 331 8.36 -1.86 -27.45
N VAL A 332 8.49 -2.87 -28.30
CA VAL A 332 7.50 -3.93 -28.49
C VAL A 332 8.02 -5.17 -27.78
N TYR A 333 7.18 -5.81 -26.95
CA TYR A 333 7.50 -7.01 -26.19
C TYR A 333 6.74 -8.22 -26.72
#